data_be10c653c11b631eb4a098d79773233b
#
_entry.id   be10c653c11b631eb4a098d79773233b
#
_cell.length_a   1.000
_cell.length_b   1.000
_cell.length_c   1.000
_cell.angle_alpha   90.00
_cell.angle_beta   90.00
_cell.angle_gamma   90.00
#
_symmetry.space_group_name_H-M   'P 1'
#
loop_
_entity.id
_entity.type
_entity.pdbx_description
1 polymer ?
#
loop_
_entity_poly.entity_id
_entity_poly.type
_entity_poly.pdbx_seq_one_letter_code
_entity_poly.pdbx_strand_id
1 'polypeptide(L)'
;GHEFDYAIPNAWPYRDYVIRAFAHDVPYNQFVIEHIAGDLVETPRRRSANGDNESVVGTAFYWFSQGKHSPVDIRSEECDTIDNQLDVLGKTFLGLTIACTRCHDHKFDPIRSQDYYALAGYLQSSRRQRAILDDSQQTQSIVNRLARITEDNRRTIEQYEAVALLGQVDRLIGLIQGATEIEEVLRTAWRKRLKETSARNSADVFHAWSSLQNQPTTERFAASRKALVKRLRDVSKVANSGGNL
;
A
#
# COMPACT_ATOMS: atom_id res chain seq x y z
N GLY A 1 -2.09 -23.45 -11.95
CA GLY A 1 -1.26 -23.99 -10.88
C GLY A 1 0.05 -23.26 -10.72
N HIS A 2 0.62 -23.36 -9.54
CA HIS A 2 1.93 -22.80 -9.24
C HIS A 2 2.94 -23.93 -9.21
N GLU A 3 4.21 -23.64 -9.47
CA GLU A 3 5.30 -24.60 -9.36
C GLU A 3 5.43 -25.16 -7.93
N PHE A 4 5.04 -24.35 -6.95
CA PHE A 4 4.96 -24.73 -5.55
C PHE A 4 3.55 -24.54 -5.03
N ASP A 5 3.05 -25.50 -4.26
CA ASP A 5 1.76 -25.42 -3.61
C ASP A 5 1.79 -24.41 -2.46
N TYR A 6 1.25 -23.22 -2.69
CA TYR A 6 0.99 -22.27 -1.63
C TYR A 6 -0.40 -21.63 -1.77
N ALA A 7 -0.96 -21.24 -0.65
CA ALA A 7 -2.28 -20.64 -0.64
C ALA A 7 -2.25 -19.24 -1.27
N ILE A 8 -3.17 -18.99 -2.19
CA ILE A 8 -3.42 -17.64 -2.71
C ILE A 8 -4.36 -16.96 -1.72
N PRO A 9 -3.90 -15.94 -0.99
CA PRO A 9 -4.74 -15.24 -0.04
C PRO A 9 -5.90 -14.54 -0.77
N ASN A 10 -7.08 -14.55 -0.17
CA ASN A 10 -8.28 -13.91 -0.72
C ASN A 10 -8.74 -14.43 -2.09
N ALA A 11 -8.52 -15.69 -2.41
CA ALA A 11 -9.04 -16.31 -3.62
C ALA A 11 -10.56 -16.57 -3.57
N TRP A 12 -11.11 -16.78 -2.37
CA TRP A 12 -12.51 -17.11 -2.15
C TRP A 12 -13.52 -16.05 -2.64
N PRO A 13 -13.26 -14.72 -2.63
CA PRO A 13 -14.23 -13.76 -3.16
C PRO A 13 -14.54 -13.98 -4.64
N TYR A 14 -13.52 -14.33 -5.43
CA TYR A 14 -13.72 -14.65 -6.85
C TYR A 14 -14.55 -15.92 -7.05
N ARG A 15 -14.23 -17.00 -6.32
CA ARG A 15 -15.03 -18.22 -6.37
C ARG A 15 -16.51 -17.94 -6.05
N ASP A 16 -16.74 -17.20 -4.97
CA ASP A 16 -18.09 -16.86 -4.53
C ASP A 16 -18.80 -15.92 -5.51
N TYR A 17 -18.05 -15.03 -6.18
CA TYR A 17 -18.57 -14.22 -7.28
C TYR A 17 -19.06 -15.09 -8.45
N VAL A 18 -18.26 -16.07 -8.90
CA VAL A 18 -18.64 -17.00 -9.98
C VAL A 18 -19.90 -17.77 -9.60
N ILE A 19 -19.94 -18.32 -8.38
CA ILE A 19 -21.14 -19.04 -7.89
C ILE A 19 -22.38 -18.14 -7.94
N ARG A 20 -22.27 -16.89 -7.47
CA ARG A 20 -23.40 -15.95 -7.51
C ARG A 20 -23.79 -15.53 -8.93
N ALA A 21 -22.81 -15.34 -9.80
CA ALA A 21 -23.07 -14.97 -11.19
C ALA A 21 -23.94 -16.04 -11.89
N PHE A 22 -23.61 -17.32 -11.71
CA PHE A 22 -24.43 -18.42 -12.23
C PHE A 22 -25.76 -18.55 -11.48
N ALA A 23 -25.80 -18.41 -10.17
CA ALA A 23 -27.02 -18.50 -9.39
C ALA A 23 -28.03 -17.39 -9.72
N HIS A 24 -27.55 -16.23 -10.17
CA HIS A 24 -28.41 -15.10 -10.57
C HIS A 24 -28.61 -15.01 -12.09
N ASP A 25 -28.16 -16.00 -12.83
CA ASP A 25 -28.27 -16.07 -14.30
C ASP A 25 -27.77 -14.78 -14.98
N VAL A 26 -26.56 -14.34 -14.58
CA VAL A 26 -25.93 -13.14 -15.16
C VAL A 26 -25.73 -13.37 -16.67
N PRO A 27 -26.20 -12.45 -17.54
CA PRO A 27 -26.04 -12.59 -18.99
C PRO A 27 -24.58 -12.81 -19.38
N TYR A 28 -24.35 -13.72 -20.32
CA TYR A 28 -22.99 -14.13 -20.71
C TYR A 28 -22.11 -12.95 -21.14
N ASN A 29 -22.64 -12.03 -21.93
CA ASN A 29 -21.92 -10.83 -22.34
C ASN A 29 -21.48 -9.96 -21.14
N GLN A 30 -22.35 -9.82 -20.13
CA GLN A 30 -22.01 -9.10 -18.92
C GLN A 30 -20.94 -9.85 -18.11
N PHE A 31 -21.09 -11.16 -17.97
CA PHE A 31 -20.10 -11.99 -17.30
C PHE A 31 -18.71 -11.88 -17.93
N VAL A 32 -18.63 -11.88 -19.27
CA VAL A 32 -17.38 -11.67 -20.00
C VAL A 32 -16.82 -10.27 -19.77
N ILE A 33 -17.63 -9.22 -19.84
CA ILE A 33 -17.21 -7.84 -19.58
C ILE A 33 -16.67 -7.69 -18.17
N GLU A 34 -17.33 -8.27 -17.18
CA GLU A 34 -16.88 -8.24 -15.78
C GLU A 34 -15.51 -8.91 -15.59
N HIS A 35 -15.20 -9.96 -16.36
CA HIS A 35 -13.89 -10.62 -16.31
C HIS A 35 -12.79 -9.84 -17.02
N ILE A 36 -13.12 -9.16 -18.10
CA ILE A 36 -12.10 -8.45 -18.91
C ILE A 36 -11.86 -7.02 -18.40
N ALA A 37 -12.93 -6.31 -18.04
CA ALA A 37 -12.91 -4.89 -17.73
C ALA A 37 -13.93 -4.50 -16.65
N GLY A 38 -14.12 -5.35 -15.66
CA GLY A 38 -15.11 -5.13 -14.59
C GLY A 38 -14.83 -3.91 -13.73
N ASP A 39 -13.59 -3.46 -13.68
CA ASP A 39 -13.16 -2.24 -13.02
C ASP A 39 -13.50 -0.96 -13.81
N LEU A 40 -13.76 -1.08 -15.10
CA LEU A 40 -14.10 0.02 -16.00
C LEU A 40 -15.61 0.14 -16.28
N VAL A 41 -16.43 -0.74 -15.71
CA VAL A 41 -17.88 -0.69 -15.90
C VAL A 41 -18.47 0.53 -15.19
N GLU A 42 -19.07 1.45 -15.95
CA GLU A 42 -19.67 2.68 -15.41
C GLU A 42 -20.81 2.39 -14.42
N THR A 43 -21.63 1.38 -14.71
CA THR A 43 -22.75 0.96 -13.85
C THR A 43 -22.51 -0.49 -13.39
N PRO A 44 -21.67 -0.70 -12.37
CA PRO A 44 -21.33 -2.03 -11.95
C PRO A 44 -22.50 -2.77 -11.32
N ARG A 45 -22.54 -4.08 -11.51
CA ARG A 45 -23.47 -4.95 -10.80
C ARG A 45 -23.10 -4.98 -9.32
N ARG A 46 -24.11 -4.86 -8.48
CA ARG A 46 -23.93 -4.81 -7.05
C ARG A 46 -24.48 -6.03 -6.34
N ARG A 47 -23.77 -6.43 -5.30
CA ARG A 47 -24.21 -7.52 -4.43
C ARG A 47 -25.43 -7.07 -3.61
N SER A 48 -26.51 -7.80 -3.72
CA SER A 48 -27.78 -7.47 -3.03
C SER A 48 -27.66 -7.45 -1.49
N ALA A 49 -26.76 -8.25 -0.93
CA ALA A 49 -26.63 -8.39 0.51
C ALA A 49 -25.96 -7.17 1.20
N ASN A 50 -25.03 -6.49 0.54
CA ASN A 50 -24.22 -5.44 1.15
C ASN A 50 -23.82 -4.29 0.21
N GLY A 51 -24.28 -4.30 -1.05
CA GLY A 51 -23.99 -3.25 -2.02
C GLY A 51 -22.60 -3.29 -2.65
N ASP A 52 -21.76 -4.29 -2.35
CA ASP A 52 -20.42 -4.42 -2.91
C ASP A 52 -20.44 -4.46 -4.44
N ASN A 53 -19.42 -3.87 -5.05
CA ASN A 53 -19.18 -3.91 -6.49
C ASN A 53 -18.76 -5.33 -6.91
N GLU A 54 -19.68 -6.07 -7.51
CA GLU A 54 -19.47 -7.42 -8.03
C GLU A 54 -18.67 -7.42 -9.33
N SER A 55 -18.85 -6.39 -10.17
CA SER A 55 -18.23 -6.37 -11.50
C SER A 55 -16.71 -6.34 -11.43
N VAL A 56 -16.15 -5.59 -10.47
CA VAL A 56 -14.70 -5.54 -10.29
C VAL A 56 -14.11 -6.86 -9.79
N VAL A 57 -14.90 -7.69 -9.09
CA VAL A 57 -14.43 -8.99 -8.60
C VAL A 57 -14.13 -9.95 -9.75
N GLY A 58 -14.85 -9.82 -10.89
CA GLY A 58 -14.58 -10.60 -12.09
C GLY A 58 -13.15 -10.46 -12.59
N THR A 59 -12.55 -9.28 -12.49
CA THR A 59 -11.15 -9.04 -12.92
C THR A 59 -10.12 -9.81 -12.09
N ALA A 60 -10.49 -10.34 -10.93
CA ALA A 60 -9.62 -11.18 -10.12
C ALA A 60 -9.23 -12.50 -10.83
N PHE A 61 -9.92 -12.86 -11.90
CA PHE A 61 -9.55 -13.96 -12.80
C PHE A 61 -8.06 -13.91 -13.19
N TYR A 62 -7.53 -12.74 -13.50
CA TYR A 62 -6.13 -12.58 -13.89
C TYR A 62 -5.13 -12.80 -12.75
N TRP A 63 -5.59 -12.83 -11.50
CA TRP A 63 -4.76 -13.12 -10.34
C TRP A 63 -4.31 -14.60 -10.27
N PHE A 64 -5.06 -15.51 -10.92
CA PHE A 64 -4.85 -16.94 -10.82
C PHE A 64 -3.92 -17.52 -11.90
N SER A 65 -3.17 -16.67 -12.61
CA SER A 65 -2.18 -17.12 -13.57
C SER A 65 -1.14 -18.07 -12.94
N GLN A 66 -0.54 -18.90 -13.75
CA GLN A 66 0.63 -19.67 -13.34
C GLN A 66 1.78 -18.70 -13.02
N GLY A 67 2.55 -19.00 -12.00
CA GLY A 67 3.70 -18.18 -11.60
C GLY A 67 4.76 -19.05 -10.93
N LYS A 68 6.01 -18.68 -11.11
CA LYS A 68 7.16 -19.27 -10.41
C LYS A 68 7.42 -18.50 -9.13
N HIS A 69 7.84 -19.21 -8.09
CA HIS A 69 8.15 -18.59 -6.80
C HIS A 69 9.36 -17.66 -6.87
N SER A 70 10.38 -18.04 -7.63
CA SER A 70 11.64 -17.29 -7.75
C SER A 70 12.18 -17.40 -9.18
N PRO A 71 11.60 -16.64 -10.12
CA PRO A 71 12.03 -16.71 -11.52
C PRO A 71 13.45 -16.15 -11.65
N VAL A 72 14.30 -16.86 -12.37
CA VAL A 72 15.66 -16.41 -12.71
C VAL A 72 15.61 -15.33 -13.79
N ASP A 73 14.67 -15.46 -14.73
CA ASP A 73 14.42 -14.49 -15.79
C ASP A 73 13.01 -13.89 -15.60
N ILE A 74 12.98 -12.66 -15.08
CA ILE A 74 11.73 -11.94 -14.80
C ILE A 74 10.96 -11.64 -16.09
N ARG A 75 11.66 -11.34 -17.19
CA ARG A 75 11.01 -11.05 -18.48
C ARG A 75 10.35 -12.28 -19.06
N SER A 76 11.02 -13.41 -18.99
CA SER A 76 10.43 -14.68 -19.43
C SER A 76 9.19 -15.02 -18.61
N GLU A 77 9.24 -14.83 -17.28
CA GLU A 77 8.11 -15.08 -16.39
C GLU A 77 6.92 -14.16 -16.69
N GLU A 78 7.15 -12.88 -16.97
CA GLU A 78 6.09 -11.95 -17.40
C GLU A 78 5.44 -12.42 -18.69
N CYS A 79 6.22 -12.83 -19.69
CA CYS A 79 5.70 -13.35 -20.95
C CYS A 79 4.90 -14.65 -20.75
N ASP A 80 5.39 -15.56 -19.93
CA ASP A 80 4.71 -16.82 -19.64
C ASP A 80 3.40 -16.60 -18.84
N THR A 81 3.38 -15.61 -17.95
CA THR A 81 2.18 -15.19 -17.24
C THR A 81 1.11 -14.66 -18.19
N ILE A 82 1.49 -13.79 -19.12
CA ILE A 82 0.57 -13.24 -20.13
C ILE A 82 0.07 -14.34 -21.05
N ASP A 83 0.95 -15.23 -21.50
CA ASP A 83 0.60 -16.37 -22.33
C ASP A 83 -0.46 -17.26 -21.66
N ASN A 84 -0.23 -17.60 -20.39
CA ASN A 84 -1.18 -18.36 -19.60
C ASN A 84 -2.54 -17.64 -19.44
N GLN A 85 -2.54 -16.34 -19.21
CA GLN A 85 -3.76 -15.55 -19.10
C GLN A 85 -4.54 -15.52 -20.41
N LEU A 86 -3.87 -15.38 -21.56
CA LEU A 86 -4.50 -15.42 -22.88
C LEU A 86 -5.04 -16.80 -23.22
N ASP A 87 -4.29 -17.85 -22.89
CA ASP A 87 -4.72 -19.23 -23.12
C ASP A 87 -6.01 -19.53 -22.35
N VAL A 88 -6.03 -19.17 -21.07
CA VAL A 88 -7.22 -19.41 -20.23
C VAL A 88 -8.40 -18.53 -20.68
N LEU A 89 -8.17 -17.26 -21.02
CA LEU A 89 -9.20 -16.36 -21.52
C LEU A 89 -9.80 -16.88 -22.84
N GLY A 90 -8.93 -17.25 -23.78
CA GLY A 90 -9.36 -17.80 -25.08
C GLY A 90 -10.20 -19.08 -24.93
N LYS A 91 -9.73 -20.02 -24.13
CA LYS A 91 -10.42 -21.29 -23.87
C LYS A 91 -11.73 -21.09 -23.11
N THR A 92 -11.73 -20.22 -22.11
CA THR A 92 -12.89 -20.03 -21.23
C THR A 92 -14.03 -19.29 -21.92
N PHE A 93 -13.72 -18.20 -22.63
CA PHE A 93 -14.75 -17.30 -23.17
C PHE A 93 -14.98 -17.45 -24.68
N LEU A 94 -14.02 -17.97 -25.42
CA LEU A 94 -14.13 -18.08 -26.86
C LEU A 94 -14.13 -19.55 -27.34
N GLY A 95 -13.72 -20.49 -26.52
CA GLY A 95 -13.48 -21.87 -26.92
C GLY A 95 -12.33 -22.03 -27.91
N LEU A 96 -11.39 -21.07 -27.95
CA LEU A 96 -10.29 -21.00 -28.90
C LEU A 96 -8.94 -21.19 -28.20
N THR A 97 -7.99 -21.83 -28.90
CA THR A 97 -6.62 -22.06 -28.41
C THR A 97 -5.68 -20.94 -28.88
N ILE A 98 -5.93 -19.70 -28.40
CA ILE A 98 -5.21 -18.48 -28.81
C ILE A 98 -3.71 -18.59 -28.54
N ALA A 99 -3.27 -19.27 -27.48
CA ALA A 99 -1.86 -19.41 -27.14
C ALA A 99 -1.02 -20.08 -28.25
N CYS A 100 -1.64 -20.90 -29.11
CA CYS A 100 -0.95 -21.48 -30.28
C CYS A 100 -0.41 -20.40 -31.22
N THR A 101 -1.04 -19.23 -31.25
CA THR A 101 -0.67 -18.13 -32.15
C THR A 101 0.48 -17.27 -31.64
N ARG A 102 1.05 -17.59 -30.49
CA ARG A 102 2.27 -16.95 -29.98
C ARG A 102 3.44 -17.09 -30.96
N CYS A 103 3.56 -18.24 -31.67
CA CYS A 103 4.70 -18.54 -32.52
C CYS A 103 4.39 -18.52 -34.03
N HIS A 104 3.14 -18.81 -34.40
CA HIS A 104 2.72 -18.89 -35.83
C HIS A 104 1.21 -18.65 -35.89
N ASP A 105 0.69 -18.35 -37.09
CA ASP A 105 -0.75 -18.25 -37.30
C ASP A 105 -1.45 -19.57 -36.95
N HIS A 106 -2.66 -19.49 -36.40
CA HIS A 106 -3.38 -20.68 -35.96
C HIS A 106 -3.61 -21.67 -37.09
N LYS A 107 -3.43 -22.95 -36.78
CA LYS A 107 -3.48 -23.97 -37.82
C LYS A 107 -4.88 -24.18 -38.41
N PHE A 108 -5.92 -24.01 -37.60
CA PHE A 108 -7.30 -24.35 -37.96
C PHE A 108 -8.22 -23.14 -37.99
N ASP A 109 -8.00 -22.17 -37.11
CA ASP A 109 -8.85 -20.99 -36.96
C ASP A 109 -8.19 -19.76 -37.62
N PRO A 110 -8.99 -18.78 -38.09
CA PRO A 110 -8.44 -17.58 -38.75
C PRO A 110 -7.89 -16.57 -37.71
N ILE A 111 -6.98 -17.03 -36.86
CA ILE A 111 -6.34 -16.23 -35.80
C ILE A 111 -4.87 -16.11 -36.20
N ARG A 112 -4.37 -14.88 -36.29
CA ARG A 112 -2.98 -14.57 -36.63
C ARG A 112 -2.13 -14.39 -35.38
N SER A 113 -0.82 -14.58 -35.53
CA SER A 113 0.13 -14.20 -34.48
C SER A 113 -0.01 -12.72 -34.08
N GLN A 114 -0.37 -11.85 -35.04
CA GLN A 114 -0.63 -10.44 -34.74
C GLN A 114 -1.79 -10.25 -33.74
N ASP A 115 -2.83 -11.06 -33.80
CA ASP A 115 -3.98 -10.99 -32.89
C ASP A 115 -3.56 -11.38 -31.46
N TYR A 116 -2.69 -12.38 -31.32
CA TYR A 116 -2.10 -12.75 -30.04
C TYR A 116 -1.35 -11.56 -29.41
N TYR A 117 -0.46 -10.92 -30.18
CA TYR A 117 0.34 -9.81 -29.66
C TYR A 117 -0.49 -8.54 -29.38
N ALA A 118 -1.57 -8.34 -30.10
CA ALA A 118 -2.53 -7.28 -29.79
C ALA A 118 -3.20 -7.50 -28.41
N LEU A 119 -3.66 -8.72 -28.15
CA LEU A 119 -4.22 -9.09 -26.83
C LEU A 119 -3.16 -9.08 -25.74
N ALA A 120 -1.93 -9.54 -26.02
CA ALA A 120 -0.81 -9.46 -25.07
C ALA A 120 -0.50 -8.01 -24.69
N GLY A 121 -0.51 -7.08 -25.65
CA GLY A 121 -0.35 -5.64 -25.40
C GLY A 121 -1.43 -5.06 -24.49
N TYR A 122 -2.66 -5.51 -24.62
CA TYR A 122 -3.75 -5.15 -23.70
C TYR A 122 -3.43 -5.60 -22.26
N LEU A 123 -3.03 -6.86 -22.07
CA LEU A 123 -2.68 -7.36 -20.73
C LEU A 123 -1.44 -6.70 -20.15
N GLN A 124 -0.43 -6.39 -20.97
CA GLN A 124 0.77 -5.66 -20.54
C GLN A 124 0.47 -4.24 -20.06
N SER A 125 -0.56 -3.60 -20.59
CA SER A 125 -0.99 -2.26 -20.14
C SER A 125 -1.84 -2.29 -18.87
N SER A 126 -2.29 -3.47 -18.44
CA SER A 126 -3.07 -3.67 -17.23
C SER A 126 -2.15 -3.87 -16.01
N ARG A 127 -2.54 -3.34 -14.86
CA ARG A 127 -1.77 -3.47 -13.62
C ARG A 127 -2.64 -4.01 -12.50
N ARG A 128 -2.07 -4.89 -11.69
CA ARG A 128 -2.73 -5.38 -10.47
C ARG A 128 -2.89 -4.25 -9.48
N GLN A 129 -4.12 -4.05 -9.01
CA GLN A 129 -4.44 -3.04 -8.01
C GLN A 129 -5.35 -3.64 -6.93
N ARG A 130 -5.38 -2.99 -5.78
CA ARG A 130 -6.37 -3.29 -4.75
C ARG A 130 -7.64 -2.52 -5.09
N ALA A 131 -8.76 -3.24 -5.26
CA ALA A 131 -10.06 -2.64 -5.46
C ALA A 131 -10.81 -2.51 -4.14
N ILE A 132 -11.50 -1.39 -3.96
CA ILE A 132 -12.48 -1.21 -2.89
C ILE A 132 -13.80 -1.73 -3.42
N LEU A 133 -14.36 -2.76 -2.78
CA LEU A 133 -15.62 -3.37 -3.20
C LEU A 133 -16.84 -2.57 -2.69
N ASP A 134 -16.65 -1.90 -1.56
CA ASP A 134 -17.67 -1.13 -0.87
C ASP A 134 -17.67 0.33 -1.33
N ASP A 135 -18.60 0.69 -2.23
CA ASP A 135 -18.81 2.08 -2.67
C ASP A 135 -19.70 2.88 -1.72
N SER A 136 -20.22 2.27 -0.66
CA SER A 136 -21.14 2.91 0.30
C SER A 136 -20.44 3.96 1.18
N GLN A 137 -19.14 4.22 0.96
CA GLN A 137 -18.29 5.07 1.78
C GLN A 137 -18.07 4.58 3.23
N GLN A 138 -18.59 3.41 3.61
CA GLN A 138 -18.36 2.84 4.92
C GLN A 138 -16.87 2.54 5.12
N THR A 139 -16.24 1.90 4.15
CA THR A 139 -14.80 1.65 4.18
C THR A 139 -14.01 2.96 4.25
N GLN A 140 -14.39 3.97 3.47
CA GLN A 140 -13.74 5.28 3.51
C GLN A 140 -13.95 5.97 4.86
N SER A 141 -15.13 5.87 5.45
CA SER A 141 -15.42 6.42 6.77
C SER A 141 -14.58 5.75 7.87
N ILE A 142 -14.40 4.42 7.79
CA ILE A 142 -13.54 3.65 8.70
C ILE A 142 -12.09 4.06 8.52
N VAL A 143 -11.59 4.17 7.29
CA VAL A 143 -10.23 4.64 6.99
C VAL A 143 -9.98 6.03 7.54
N ASN A 144 -10.92 6.95 7.33
CA ASN A 144 -10.82 8.32 7.86
C ASN A 144 -10.84 8.34 9.39
N ARG A 145 -11.67 7.50 10.02
CA ARG A 145 -11.71 7.35 11.49
C ARG A 145 -10.41 6.79 12.04
N LEU A 146 -9.85 5.76 11.41
CA LEU A 146 -8.55 5.20 11.79
C LEU A 146 -7.43 6.23 11.64
N ALA A 147 -7.41 7.00 10.55
CA ALA A 147 -6.43 8.06 10.35
C ALA A 147 -6.50 9.13 11.46
N ARG A 148 -7.71 9.52 11.88
CA ARG A 148 -7.91 10.45 13.02
C ARG A 148 -7.39 9.86 14.31
N ILE A 149 -7.77 8.62 14.65
CA ILE A 149 -7.29 7.94 15.85
C ILE A 149 -5.77 7.84 15.87
N THR A 150 -5.15 7.53 14.73
CA THR A 150 -3.69 7.46 14.62
C THR A 150 -3.04 8.83 14.87
N GLU A 151 -3.61 9.90 14.29
CA GLU A 151 -3.10 11.26 14.49
C GLU A 151 -3.30 11.75 15.93
N ASP A 152 -4.45 11.47 16.54
CA ASP A 152 -4.73 11.83 17.92
C ASP A 152 -3.79 11.09 18.89
N ASN A 153 -3.56 9.80 18.67
CA ASN A 153 -2.60 9.03 19.48
C ASN A 153 -1.16 9.55 19.29
N ARG A 154 -0.76 9.92 18.08
CA ARG A 154 0.56 10.51 17.82
C ARG A 154 0.74 11.81 18.63
N ARG A 155 -0.25 12.68 18.60
CA ARG A 155 -0.25 13.93 19.40
C ARG A 155 -0.16 13.65 20.89
N THR A 156 -0.91 12.70 21.38
CA THR A 156 -0.91 12.30 22.79
C THR A 156 0.47 11.79 23.20
N ILE A 157 1.10 10.93 22.39
CA ILE A 157 2.45 10.44 22.65
C ILE A 157 3.45 11.59 22.67
N GLU A 158 3.40 12.50 21.67
CA GLU A 158 4.28 13.68 21.63
C GLU A 158 4.11 14.57 22.87
N GLN A 159 2.90 14.71 23.40
CA GLN A 159 2.64 15.46 24.64
C GLN A 159 3.28 14.79 25.85
N TYR A 160 3.12 13.47 26.00
CA TYR A 160 3.76 12.73 27.10
C TYR A 160 5.28 12.77 26.99
N GLU A 161 5.83 12.62 25.80
CA GLU A 161 7.27 12.76 25.56
C GLU A 161 7.76 14.16 25.92
N ALA A 162 7.04 15.21 25.55
CA ALA A 162 7.39 16.58 25.86
C ALA A 162 7.43 16.84 27.40
N VAL A 163 6.46 16.32 28.14
CA VAL A 163 6.42 16.44 29.60
C VAL A 163 7.59 15.68 30.23
N ALA A 164 7.85 14.46 29.80
CA ALA A 164 8.96 13.66 30.30
C ALA A 164 10.33 14.32 30.00
N LEU A 165 10.48 14.90 28.81
CA LEU A 165 11.71 15.57 28.42
C LEU A 165 11.97 16.88 29.18
N LEU A 166 10.93 17.62 29.58
CA LEU A 166 11.07 18.82 30.39
C LEU A 166 11.81 18.54 31.71
N GLY A 167 11.51 17.40 32.34
CA GLY A 167 12.17 16.99 33.58
C GLY A 167 13.62 16.53 33.42
N GLN A 168 14.08 16.31 32.19
CA GLN A 168 15.40 15.74 31.90
C GLN A 168 16.25 16.57 30.94
N VAL A 169 15.84 17.82 30.65
CA VAL A 169 16.51 18.66 29.65
C VAL A 169 18.01 18.82 29.91
N ASP A 170 18.40 19.05 31.16
CA ASP A 170 19.80 19.27 31.50
C ASP A 170 20.64 17.98 31.36
N ARG A 171 20.04 16.83 31.65
CA ARG A 171 20.67 15.52 31.44
C ARG A 171 20.82 15.22 29.94
N LEU A 172 19.82 15.52 29.13
CA LEU A 172 19.88 15.40 27.69
C LEU A 172 20.94 16.28 27.05
N ILE A 173 21.10 17.50 27.56
CA ILE A 173 22.14 18.43 27.10
C ILE A 173 23.53 17.86 27.38
N GLY A 174 23.79 17.35 28.60
CA GLY A 174 25.03 16.68 28.93
C GLY A 174 25.34 15.51 28.02
N LEU A 175 24.33 14.69 27.70
CA LEU A 175 24.44 13.57 26.77
C LEU A 175 24.81 14.00 25.34
N ILE A 176 24.27 15.10 24.85
CA ILE A 176 24.52 15.61 23.49
C ILE A 176 25.87 16.33 23.40
N GLN A 177 26.33 16.98 24.47
CA GLN A 177 27.60 17.69 24.50
C GLN A 177 28.83 16.79 24.42
N GLY A 178 28.68 15.48 24.46
CA GLY A 178 29.79 14.57 24.22
C GLY A 178 30.58 14.17 25.48
N ALA A 179 29.90 14.11 26.63
CA ALA A 179 30.44 13.44 27.80
C ALA A 179 30.98 12.06 27.38
N THR A 180 32.21 11.78 27.74
CA THR A 180 33.00 10.62 27.33
C THR A 180 32.43 9.27 27.78
N GLU A 181 31.37 9.28 28.57
CA GLU A 181 30.77 8.10 29.23
C GLU A 181 29.52 7.56 28.56
N ILE A 182 29.13 8.10 27.39
CA ILE A 182 27.93 7.61 26.70
C ILE A 182 28.29 6.45 25.81
N GLU A 183 27.57 5.34 25.96
CA GLU A 183 27.64 4.21 25.06
C GLU A 183 27.42 4.65 23.59
N GLU A 184 28.29 4.21 22.70
CA GLU A 184 28.25 4.54 21.26
C GLU A 184 26.90 4.21 20.62
N VAL A 185 26.19 3.22 21.15
CA VAL A 185 24.84 2.81 20.73
C VAL A 185 23.83 3.95 20.97
N LEU A 186 23.87 4.59 22.14
CA LEU A 186 22.99 5.71 22.47
C LEU A 186 23.31 6.94 21.60
N ARG A 187 24.59 7.21 21.41
CA ARG A 187 25.07 8.32 20.57
C ARG A 187 24.62 8.12 19.10
N THR A 188 24.70 6.91 18.60
CA THR A 188 24.28 6.57 17.24
C THR A 188 22.76 6.67 17.09
N ALA A 189 21.98 6.21 18.06
CA ALA A 189 20.52 6.32 18.06
C ALA A 189 20.07 7.79 18.07
N TRP A 190 20.70 8.64 18.87
CA TRP A 190 20.42 10.08 18.90
C TRP A 190 20.78 10.78 17.58
N ARG A 191 21.94 10.49 17.00
CA ARG A 191 22.32 11.02 15.69
C ARG A 191 21.33 10.61 14.61
N LYS A 192 20.86 9.37 14.62
CA LYS A 192 19.83 8.88 13.71
C LYS A 192 18.52 9.65 13.90
N ARG A 193 18.04 9.78 15.14
CA ARG A 193 16.82 10.52 15.46
C ARG A 193 16.86 11.98 15.04
N LEU A 194 17.96 12.66 15.29
CA LEU A 194 18.17 14.05 14.89
C LEU A 194 18.21 14.20 13.36
N LYS A 195 18.80 13.25 12.62
CA LYS A 195 18.77 13.24 11.16
C LYS A 195 17.36 13.06 10.60
N GLU A 196 16.60 12.15 11.18
CA GLU A 196 15.20 11.93 10.81
C GLU A 196 14.35 13.16 11.07
N THR A 197 14.61 13.89 12.14
CA THR A 197 13.91 15.12 12.50
C THR A 197 14.21 16.26 11.53
N SER A 198 15.45 16.37 11.03
CA SER A 198 15.82 17.42 10.05
C SER A 198 15.10 17.28 8.71
N ALA A 199 14.70 16.07 8.36
CA ALA A 199 13.93 15.77 7.13
C ALA A 199 12.41 15.92 7.32
N ARG A 200 11.96 16.14 8.56
CA ARG A 200 10.54 16.25 8.93
C ARG A 200 10.14 17.69 9.25
N ASN A 201 8.84 17.89 9.27
CA ASN A 201 8.16 19.14 9.54
C ASN A 201 8.75 19.93 10.74
N SER A 202 8.81 21.27 10.61
CA SER A 202 9.20 22.21 11.67
C SER A 202 8.38 22.09 12.98
N ALA A 203 7.32 21.30 12.98
CA ALA A 203 6.51 20.97 14.14
C ALA A 203 7.14 19.96 15.11
N ASP A 204 8.17 19.19 14.68
CA ASP A 204 8.83 18.20 15.54
C ASP A 204 9.54 18.87 16.71
N VAL A 205 9.37 18.30 17.91
CA VAL A 205 9.96 18.80 19.17
C VAL A 205 11.48 18.94 19.07
N PHE A 206 12.14 18.04 18.34
CA PHE A 206 13.58 18.03 18.15
C PHE A 206 14.07 18.88 16.98
N HIS A 207 13.18 19.55 16.23
CA HIS A 207 13.59 20.36 15.08
C HIS A 207 14.64 21.41 15.43
N ALA A 208 14.52 22.07 16.58
CA ALA A 208 15.48 23.05 17.07
C ALA A 208 16.88 22.47 17.29
N TRP A 209 17.00 21.15 17.43
CA TRP A 209 18.27 20.45 17.66
C TRP A 209 18.89 19.91 16.37
N SER A 210 18.14 19.80 15.32
CA SER A 210 18.61 19.30 14.03
C SER A 210 19.77 20.15 13.48
N SER A 211 19.75 21.45 13.76
CA SER A 211 20.80 22.39 13.37
C SER A 211 22.15 22.16 14.06
N LEU A 212 22.16 21.44 15.18
CA LEU A 212 23.40 21.15 15.94
C LEU A 212 24.21 20.00 15.36
N GLN A 213 23.65 19.24 14.40
CA GLN A 213 24.37 18.09 13.81
C GLN A 213 25.67 18.45 13.11
N ASN A 214 25.75 19.64 12.53
CA ASN A 214 26.87 19.99 11.63
C ASN A 214 28.00 20.78 12.28
N GLN A 215 27.78 21.56 13.34
CA GLN A 215 28.83 22.26 14.14
C GLN A 215 28.21 22.81 15.43
N PRO A 216 28.31 22.11 16.56
CA PRO A 216 27.82 22.63 17.84
C PRO A 216 28.75 23.72 18.38
N THR A 217 28.29 24.95 18.40
CA THR A 217 28.95 26.05 19.15
C THR A 217 28.17 26.31 20.43
N THR A 218 28.83 26.84 21.46
CA THR A 218 28.21 27.14 22.75
C THR A 218 26.98 28.05 22.60
N GLU A 219 27.04 29.02 21.68
CA GLU A 219 25.92 29.94 21.41
C GLU A 219 24.72 29.25 20.73
N ARG A 220 25.00 28.39 19.72
CA ARG A 220 23.98 27.59 19.08
C ARG A 220 23.33 26.61 20.05
N PHE A 221 24.12 26.05 20.95
CA PHE A 221 23.61 25.20 22.03
C PHE A 221 22.61 25.94 22.92
N ALA A 222 22.97 27.13 23.40
CA ALA A 222 22.10 27.94 24.24
C ALA A 222 20.80 28.33 23.51
N ALA A 223 20.90 28.71 22.27
CA ALA A 223 19.72 29.04 21.44
C ALA A 223 18.84 27.83 21.24
N SER A 224 19.37 26.68 20.88
CA SER A 224 18.63 25.43 20.67
C SER A 224 18.01 24.92 21.96
N ARG A 225 18.72 25.04 23.11
CA ARG A 225 18.14 24.74 24.44
C ARG A 225 16.92 25.60 24.71
N LYS A 226 17.01 26.92 24.52
CA LYS A 226 15.92 27.86 24.74
C LYS A 226 14.72 27.53 23.84
N ALA A 227 14.98 27.20 22.57
CA ALA A 227 13.94 26.81 21.61
C ALA A 227 13.28 25.49 21.99
N LEU A 228 14.05 24.47 22.39
CA LEU A 228 13.53 23.20 22.88
C LEU A 228 12.65 23.37 24.11
N VAL A 229 13.15 24.05 25.15
CA VAL A 229 12.39 24.27 26.39
C VAL A 229 11.11 25.03 26.10
N LYS A 230 11.15 26.05 25.24
CA LYS A 230 9.94 26.77 24.81
C LYS A 230 8.94 25.82 24.16
N ARG A 231 9.40 25.03 23.18
CA ARG A 231 8.55 24.09 22.44
C ARG A 231 7.92 23.03 23.34
N LEU A 232 8.72 22.43 24.24
CA LEU A 232 8.25 21.47 25.22
C LEU A 232 7.16 22.07 26.15
N ARG A 233 7.35 23.32 26.60
CA ARG A 233 6.35 24.03 27.39
C ARG A 233 5.08 24.33 26.62
N ASP A 234 5.19 24.71 25.36
CA ASP A 234 4.03 25.00 24.50
C ASP A 234 3.21 23.72 24.28
N VAL A 235 3.87 22.60 23.98
CA VAL A 235 3.23 21.30 23.81
C VAL A 235 2.59 20.80 25.13
N SER A 236 3.29 20.95 26.27
CA SER A 236 2.75 20.53 27.58
C SER A 236 1.56 21.36 28.04
N LYS A 237 1.49 22.65 27.69
CA LYS A 237 0.33 23.50 28.01
C LYS A 237 -0.94 23.06 27.25
N VAL A 238 -0.80 22.64 26.01
CA VAL A 238 -1.92 22.10 25.23
C VAL A 238 -2.47 20.83 25.88
N ALA A 239 -1.60 19.99 26.46
CA ALA A 239 -2.01 18.80 27.20
C ALA A 239 -2.84 19.13 28.43
N ASN A 240 -2.49 20.19 29.17
CA ASN A 240 -3.19 20.59 30.41
C ASN A 240 -4.49 21.38 30.17
N SER A 241 -4.66 21.94 28.96
CA SER A 241 -5.91 22.66 28.60
C SER A 241 -7.00 21.77 28.02
N GLY A 242 -6.67 20.53 27.62
CA GLY A 242 -7.61 19.52 27.12
C GLY A 242 -8.23 18.59 28.20
N GLY A 243 -7.95 18.79 29.43
CA GLY A 243 -8.39 17.95 30.56
C GLY A 243 -9.75 18.31 31.17
N ASN A 244 -10.76 18.61 30.36
CA ASN A 244 -12.16 18.60 30.74
C ASN A 244 -12.99 18.12 29.54
N LEU A 245 -13.09 16.82 29.39
CA LEU A 245 -14.17 16.12 28.68
C LEU A 245 -14.52 14.90 29.51
#